data_ddcbd005ed4b9d1fe6fa7abd5b2e304d
#
_entry.id   ddcbd005ed4b9d1fe6fa7abd5b2e304d
#
_cell.length_a   1.000
_cell.length_b   1.000
_cell.length_c   1.000
_cell.angle_alpha   90.00
_cell.angle_beta   90.00
_cell.angle_gamma   90.00
#
_symmetry.space_group_name_H-M   'P 1'
#
loop_
_entity.id
_entity.type
_entity.pdbx_description
1 polymer ?
#
loop_
_entity_poly.entity_id
_entity_poly.type
_entity_poly.pdbx_seq_one_letter_code
_entity_poly.pdbx_strand_id
1 'polypeptide(L)'
;MQKTALLLIALLVTFTQSCKDDKDGATPDKKEPVKVETITYKTFDQEHLAFGTGKNQTVEKTFTMHPSSLNVDSIKMFVILDCPSGGCNIWDVYANIKVKDPKTDKWYEIGRYITPYGIDNSAVEKGFEIDVTDFKSLLSGEVDLRARIETWGADGWNLTINFEVTTGEPDYQYYAVSDVLMYDAWSTSGVPYGVDHTKDLTKTISIPANAKETSLRTIISGWGHATPTDADGRPCAEWCYRTHDIKIDGATAFNHQLSPLGCATNPVKNQRGNWQPDRAGWCPGMAVPVRVNTFDEPKAGKSFDFEYNYEDWTSDGGTTSGNNGAFYATSCFVVVKSDTPIERPTVTD
;
A
#
# COMPACT_ATOMS: atom_id res chain seq x y z
N MET A 1 -68.49 46.91 51.50
CA MET A 1 -69.60 46.02 51.89
C MET A 1 -69.52 44.74 51.07
N GLN A 2 -69.70 43.58 51.66
CA GLN A 2 -69.73 42.20 51.22
C GLN A 2 -68.40 41.45 51.28
N LYS A 3 -68.31 40.79 52.17
CA LYS A 3 -68.46 39.50 52.91
C LYS A 3 -67.86 38.36 52.15
N THR A 4 -66.72 37.92 52.65
CA THR A 4 -65.96 36.69 52.50
C THR A 4 -66.75 35.46 52.88
N ALA A 5 -66.57 34.38 52.13
CA ALA A 5 -66.86 33.04 52.62
C ALA A 5 -65.61 32.12 52.30
N LEU A 6 -65.03 31.65 53.39
CA LEU A 6 -63.98 30.63 53.36
C LEU A 6 -64.64 29.25 53.27
N LEU A 7 -64.18 28.46 52.29
CA LEU A 7 -64.54 27.03 52.22
C LEU A 7 -63.28 26.23 52.50
N LEU A 8 -63.25 25.51 53.64
CA LEU A 8 -62.23 24.54 54.03
C LEU A 8 -62.55 23.23 53.32
N ILE A 9 -61.65 22.71 52.46
CA ILE A 9 -61.71 21.35 51.94
C ILE A 9 -60.62 20.54 52.62
N ALA A 10 -61.04 19.53 53.42
CA ALA A 10 -60.19 18.56 54.04
C ALA A 10 -59.76 17.54 53.04
N LEU A 11 -58.43 17.40 52.83
CA LEU A 11 -57.85 16.41 51.92
C LEU A 11 -57.54 15.16 52.76
N LEU A 12 -58.22 14.06 52.44
CA LEU A 12 -57.99 12.71 52.94
C LEU A 12 -56.78 12.15 52.20
N VAL A 13 -55.66 11.94 52.93
CA VAL A 13 -54.48 11.25 52.36
C VAL A 13 -54.63 9.78 52.64
N THR A 14 -54.89 8.99 51.60
CA THR A 14 -54.77 7.52 51.66
C THR A 14 -53.34 7.12 51.26
N PHE A 15 -52.61 6.53 52.23
CA PHE A 15 -51.31 5.89 51.92
C PHE A 15 -51.58 4.54 51.27
N THR A 16 -51.24 4.40 49.97
CA THR A 16 -51.05 3.13 49.32
C THR A 16 -49.57 2.79 49.35
N GLN A 17 -49.20 1.73 50.10
CA GLN A 17 -47.88 1.13 49.99
C GLN A 17 -47.79 0.42 48.61
N SER A 18 -46.96 0.97 47.70
CA SER A 18 -46.56 0.28 46.48
C SER A 18 -45.24 -0.43 46.73
N CYS A 19 -45.26 -1.74 46.59
CA CYS A 19 -44.05 -2.57 46.51
C CYS A 19 -43.18 -2.09 45.36
N LYS A 20 -41.94 -1.72 45.65
CA LYS A 20 -40.90 -1.53 44.64
C LYS A 20 -40.44 -2.91 44.13
N ASP A 21 -40.80 -3.26 42.93
CA ASP A 21 -40.06 -4.23 42.17
C ASP A 21 -38.83 -3.51 41.58
N ASP A 22 -37.69 -3.70 42.19
CA ASP A 22 -36.39 -3.33 41.63
C ASP A 22 -36.07 -4.30 40.45
N LYS A 23 -36.56 -3.95 39.28
CA LYS A 23 -35.96 -4.44 38.03
C LYS A 23 -34.97 -3.40 37.56
N ASP A 24 -33.72 -3.57 37.99
CA ASP A 24 -32.57 -2.96 37.33
C ASP A 24 -32.47 -3.52 35.89
N GLY A 25 -33.29 -2.94 35.02
CA GLY A 25 -33.09 -3.03 33.58
C GLY A 25 -32.01 -2.04 33.20
N ALA A 26 -30.75 -2.46 33.24
CA ALA A 26 -29.68 -1.71 32.59
C ALA A 26 -30.10 -1.56 31.11
N THR A 27 -30.50 -0.35 30.74
CA THR A 27 -30.61 0.01 29.30
C THR A 27 -29.24 -0.21 28.71
N PRO A 28 -29.10 -1.01 27.62
CA PRO A 28 -27.82 -1.13 26.97
C PRO A 28 -27.38 0.29 26.56
N ASP A 29 -26.19 0.70 27.02
CA ASP A 29 -25.55 1.93 26.59
C ASP A 29 -25.63 1.98 25.07
N LYS A 30 -26.40 2.91 24.54
CA LYS A 30 -26.36 3.23 23.12
C LYS A 30 -24.98 3.79 22.84
N LYS A 31 -24.07 2.95 22.34
CA LYS A 31 -22.78 3.37 21.81
C LYS A 31 -23.06 4.55 20.86
N GLU A 32 -22.52 5.72 21.16
CA GLU A 32 -22.64 6.85 20.24
C GLU A 32 -22.04 6.43 18.89
N PRO A 33 -22.64 6.84 17.77
CA PRO A 33 -22.11 6.50 16.45
C PRO A 33 -20.68 7.06 16.35
N VAL A 34 -19.74 6.21 15.94
CA VAL A 34 -18.36 6.62 15.73
C VAL A 34 -18.33 7.67 14.61
N LYS A 35 -17.73 8.82 14.90
CA LYS A 35 -17.61 9.91 13.93
C LYS A 35 -16.62 9.51 12.84
N VAL A 36 -17.09 9.42 11.60
CA VAL A 36 -16.25 9.19 10.43
C VAL A 36 -15.81 10.53 9.86
N GLU A 37 -14.51 10.75 9.78
CA GLU A 37 -13.89 11.95 9.20
C GLU A 37 -12.70 11.53 8.34
N THR A 38 -12.44 12.29 7.26
CA THR A 38 -11.22 12.13 6.46
C THR A 38 -10.33 13.34 6.68
N ILE A 39 -9.10 13.09 7.12
CA ILE A 39 -8.08 14.10 7.38
C ILE A 39 -6.96 13.94 6.36
N THR A 40 -6.60 15.02 5.67
CA THR A 40 -5.52 15.01 4.68
C THR A 40 -4.22 15.49 5.29
N TYR A 41 -3.17 14.68 5.17
CA TYR A 41 -1.79 15.01 5.51
C TYR A 41 -1.00 15.18 4.23
N LYS A 42 -0.66 16.42 3.87
CA LYS A 42 0.26 16.71 2.78
C LYS A 42 1.69 16.50 3.30
N THR A 43 2.45 15.65 2.59
CA THR A 43 3.83 15.36 2.94
C THR A 43 4.80 16.04 1.94
N PHE A 44 5.30 15.35 0.92
CA PHE A 44 6.07 16.03 -0.12
C PHE A 44 5.18 17.06 -0.83
N ASP A 45 5.70 18.27 -1.03
CA ASP A 45 4.97 19.36 -1.68
C ASP A 45 5.83 19.98 -2.77
N GLN A 46 5.50 19.70 -4.05
CA GLN A 46 6.24 20.14 -5.23
C GLN A 46 7.74 19.81 -5.18
N GLU A 47 8.08 18.65 -4.63
CA GLU A 47 9.47 18.19 -4.53
C GLU A 47 10.00 17.81 -5.90
N HIS A 48 11.02 18.54 -6.36
CA HIS A 48 11.60 18.31 -7.68
C HIS A 48 12.57 17.11 -7.66
N LEU A 49 12.15 15.99 -8.24
CA LEU A 49 12.96 14.79 -8.42
C LEU A 49 13.44 14.71 -9.88
N ALA A 50 14.76 14.71 -10.07
CA ALA A 50 15.39 14.75 -11.37
C ALA A 50 16.80 14.14 -11.33
N PHE A 51 17.41 13.93 -12.51
CA PHE A 51 18.76 13.38 -12.64
C PHE A 51 19.74 14.46 -13.17
N GLY A 52 20.98 14.43 -12.66
CA GLY A 52 22.04 15.32 -13.12
C GLY A 52 22.76 16.06 -11.99
N THR A 53 23.70 16.92 -12.35
CA THR A 53 24.50 17.67 -11.37
C THR A 53 23.61 18.58 -10.51
N GLY A 54 23.70 18.43 -9.18
CA GLY A 54 22.89 19.21 -8.22
C GLY A 54 21.41 18.81 -8.17
N LYS A 55 21.03 17.67 -8.75
CA LYS A 55 19.68 17.12 -8.73
C LYS A 55 19.66 15.77 -8.02
N ASN A 56 18.50 15.37 -7.50
CA ASN A 56 18.32 14.13 -6.78
C ASN A 56 17.13 13.36 -7.33
N GLN A 57 17.30 12.05 -7.53
CA GLN A 57 16.22 11.11 -7.83
C GLN A 57 15.47 10.66 -6.57
N THR A 58 16.02 10.92 -5.39
CA THR A 58 15.50 10.46 -4.10
C THR A 58 15.49 11.59 -3.10
N VAL A 59 14.44 11.67 -2.32
CA VAL A 59 14.30 12.59 -1.19
C VAL A 59 13.79 11.83 0.04
N GLU A 60 14.32 12.19 1.19
CA GLU A 60 13.90 11.65 2.50
C GLU A 60 13.52 12.82 3.39
N LYS A 61 12.37 12.71 4.06
CA LYS A 61 11.89 13.73 5.00
C LYS A 61 11.07 13.08 6.10
N THR A 62 11.09 13.71 7.28
CA THR A 62 10.23 13.37 8.42
C THR A 62 8.97 14.23 8.39
N PHE A 63 7.83 13.60 8.63
CA PHE A 63 6.52 14.24 8.67
C PHE A 63 5.76 13.87 9.92
N THR A 64 4.98 14.81 10.46
CA THR A 64 4.04 14.52 11.54
C THR A 64 2.71 14.09 10.95
N MET A 65 2.35 12.84 11.20
CA MET A 65 1.09 12.23 10.80
C MET A 65 0.09 12.24 11.95
N HIS A 66 -1.02 11.51 11.82
CA HIS A 66 -2.02 11.37 12.86
C HIS A 66 -1.45 10.74 14.16
N PRO A 67 -2.00 11.08 15.34
CA PRO A 67 -1.59 10.44 16.58
C PRO A 67 -1.96 8.96 16.58
N SER A 68 -1.13 8.13 17.22
CA SER A 68 -1.36 6.66 17.30
C SER A 68 -2.62 6.28 18.09
N SER A 69 -3.19 7.22 18.86
CA SER A 69 -4.47 7.03 19.56
C SER A 69 -5.71 7.20 18.68
N LEU A 70 -5.54 7.67 17.43
CA LEU A 70 -6.65 7.85 16.50
C LEU A 70 -7.15 6.49 15.99
N ASN A 71 -8.46 6.26 16.03
CA ASN A 71 -9.07 5.08 15.43
C ASN A 71 -9.11 5.27 13.91
N VAL A 72 -8.13 4.69 13.24
CA VAL A 72 -7.98 4.75 11.78
C VAL A 72 -8.62 3.54 11.15
N ASP A 73 -9.61 3.79 10.31
CA ASP A 73 -10.26 2.80 9.45
C ASP A 73 -9.41 2.51 8.22
N SER A 74 -9.06 3.55 7.46
CA SER A 74 -8.25 3.40 6.24
C SER A 74 -7.28 4.56 6.02
N ILE A 75 -6.20 4.29 5.26
CA ILE A 75 -5.25 5.28 4.81
C ILE A 75 -5.04 5.12 3.30
N LYS A 76 -5.37 6.17 2.54
CA LYS A 76 -5.11 6.24 1.11
C LYS A 76 -4.01 7.24 0.81
N MET A 77 -3.03 6.83 0.04
CA MET A 77 -1.96 7.69 -0.46
C MET A 77 -2.28 8.12 -1.89
N PHE A 78 -2.18 9.42 -2.16
CA PHE A 78 -2.38 10.03 -3.47
C PHE A 78 -1.09 10.63 -3.97
N VAL A 79 -0.63 10.20 -5.14
CA VAL A 79 0.60 10.64 -5.78
C VAL A 79 0.27 11.61 -6.92
N ILE A 80 0.67 12.86 -6.78
CA ILE A 80 0.46 13.93 -7.75
C ILE A 80 1.81 14.25 -8.38
N LEU A 81 1.85 14.25 -9.71
CA LEU A 81 3.02 14.56 -10.53
C LEU A 81 2.72 15.78 -11.39
N ASP A 82 3.46 16.86 -11.16
CA ASP A 82 3.40 18.07 -11.98
C ASP A 82 4.68 18.20 -12.82
N CYS A 83 4.56 18.83 -14.00
CA CYS A 83 5.71 19.15 -14.81
C CYS A 83 6.44 20.39 -14.26
N PRO A 84 7.78 20.37 -14.12
CA PRO A 84 8.56 21.58 -13.94
C PRO A 84 8.39 22.57 -15.12
N SER A 85 8.87 23.80 -14.97
CA SER A 85 8.75 24.85 -16.01
C SER A 85 9.36 24.46 -17.37
N GLY A 86 10.35 23.53 -17.38
CA GLY A 86 10.97 22.97 -18.59
C GLY A 86 10.17 21.83 -19.25
N GLY A 87 9.10 21.37 -18.62
CA GLY A 87 8.34 20.18 -18.99
C GLY A 87 8.69 18.97 -18.13
N CYS A 88 7.89 17.92 -18.20
CA CYS A 88 8.18 16.65 -17.55
C CYS A 88 9.24 15.86 -18.33
N ASN A 89 9.94 14.95 -17.65
CA ASN A 89 10.81 13.99 -18.33
C ASN A 89 10.01 13.14 -19.33
N ILE A 90 10.65 12.82 -20.46
CA ILE A 90 9.98 12.18 -21.61
C ILE A 90 9.72 10.68 -21.42
N TRP A 91 10.32 10.04 -20.42
CA TRP A 91 10.25 8.59 -20.22
C TRP A 91 9.29 8.20 -19.10
N ASP A 92 8.67 7.02 -19.27
CA ASP A 92 8.00 6.27 -18.22
C ASP A 92 9.05 5.59 -17.35
N VAL A 93 9.14 5.99 -16.10
CA VAL A 93 10.15 5.43 -15.21
C VAL A 93 9.54 4.90 -13.92
N TYR A 94 10.25 3.93 -13.35
CA TYR A 94 9.96 3.37 -12.04
C TYR A 94 9.99 4.45 -10.95
N ALA A 95 9.01 4.41 -10.08
CA ALA A 95 8.96 5.29 -8.93
C ALA A 95 8.27 4.61 -7.74
N ASN A 96 8.73 4.90 -6.53
CA ASN A 96 8.12 4.34 -5.33
C ASN A 96 8.16 5.30 -4.14
N ILE A 97 7.31 4.97 -3.16
CA ILE A 97 7.26 5.61 -1.86
C ILE A 97 7.53 4.54 -0.80
N LYS A 98 8.39 4.88 0.14
CA LYS A 98 8.74 4.01 1.27
C LYS A 98 8.52 4.72 2.59
N VAL A 99 8.15 3.93 3.59
CA VAL A 99 8.14 4.34 5.00
C VAL A 99 9.29 3.65 5.74
N LYS A 100 9.94 4.36 6.63
CA LYS A 100 10.98 3.79 7.47
C LYS A 100 10.34 3.11 8.68
N ASP A 101 10.75 1.89 8.94
CA ASP A 101 10.42 1.22 10.18
C ASP A 101 11.39 1.65 11.29
N PRO A 102 10.94 2.37 12.32
CA PRO A 102 11.80 2.88 13.37
C PRO A 102 12.42 1.78 14.27
N LYS A 103 11.85 0.56 14.26
CA LYS A 103 12.36 -0.56 15.06
C LYS A 103 13.50 -1.31 14.39
N THR A 104 13.48 -1.42 13.07
CA THR A 104 14.46 -2.20 12.29
C THR A 104 15.38 -1.33 11.45
N ASP A 105 15.11 -0.03 11.36
CA ASP A 105 15.81 0.93 10.50
C ASP A 105 15.68 0.63 8.99
N LYS A 106 14.76 -0.27 8.61
CA LYS A 106 14.53 -0.68 7.23
C LYS A 106 13.46 0.20 6.56
N TRP A 107 13.56 0.32 5.23
CA TRP A 107 12.61 1.02 4.39
C TRP A 107 11.63 0.05 3.76
N TYR A 108 10.34 0.20 4.02
CA TYR A 108 9.25 -0.61 3.47
C TYR A 108 8.56 0.12 2.32
N GLU A 109 8.46 -0.53 1.15
CA GLU A 109 7.74 0.01 0.01
C GLU A 109 6.23 -0.03 0.27
N ILE A 110 5.62 1.14 0.42
CA ILE A 110 4.18 1.26 0.66
C ILE A 110 3.38 1.43 -0.62
N GLY A 111 4.04 1.86 -1.70
CA GLY A 111 3.42 2.00 -3.01
C GLY A 111 4.43 2.24 -4.12
N ARG A 112 4.08 1.79 -5.32
CA ARG A 112 4.83 1.94 -6.56
C ARG A 112 3.94 2.54 -7.63
N TYR A 113 4.52 3.40 -8.44
CA TYR A 113 3.85 3.99 -9.60
C TYR A 113 4.85 4.17 -10.74
N ILE A 114 4.31 4.34 -11.94
CA ILE A 114 5.11 4.61 -13.13
C ILE A 114 4.75 6.00 -13.63
N THR A 115 5.76 6.81 -13.91
CA THR A 115 5.52 8.15 -14.43
C THR A 115 4.93 8.08 -15.85
N PRO A 116 4.09 9.05 -16.23
CA PRO A 116 3.62 9.14 -17.60
C PRO A 116 4.72 9.70 -18.52
N TYR A 117 4.70 9.35 -19.80
CA TYR A 117 5.61 9.88 -20.81
C TYR A 117 5.41 11.39 -21.03
N GLY A 118 6.31 12.20 -20.49
CA GLY A 118 6.45 13.64 -20.81
C GLY A 118 5.27 14.54 -20.48
N ILE A 119 4.37 14.10 -19.63
CA ILE A 119 3.21 14.86 -19.13
C ILE A 119 3.01 14.64 -17.64
N ASP A 120 2.19 15.47 -17.01
CA ASP A 120 1.73 15.30 -15.63
C ASP A 120 0.59 14.26 -15.52
N ASN A 121 0.11 14.01 -14.30
CA ASN A 121 -1.04 13.15 -14.07
C ASN A 121 -2.32 13.91 -13.65
N SER A 122 -2.44 15.19 -14.03
CA SER A 122 -3.60 16.05 -13.71
C SER A 122 -4.94 15.55 -14.24
N ALA A 123 -4.93 14.61 -15.20
CA ALA A 123 -6.13 13.91 -15.66
C ALA A 123 -6.78 13.04 -14.56
N VAL A 124 -6.06 12.76 -13.48
CA VAL A 124 -6.55 12.05 -12.28
C VAL A 124 -6.64 13.07 -11.15
N GLU A 125 -7.85 13.53 -10.83
CA GLU A 125 -8.14 14.69 -9.97
C GLU A 125 -7.34 14.72 -8.66
N LYS A 126 -7.20 13.58 -7.99
CA LYS A 126 -6.44 13.47 -6.72
C LYS A 126 -5.02 12.90 -6.91
N GLY A 127 -4.61 12.56 -8.14
CA GLY A 127 -3.40 11.79 -8.40
C GLY A 127 -3.60 10.28 -8.32
N PHE A 128 -2.52 9.49 -8.37
CA PHE A 128 -2.60 8.02 -8.29
C PHE A 128 -2.94 7.57 -6.89
N GLU A 129 -4.06 6.89 -6.72
CA GLU A 129 -4.51 6.34 -5.44
C GLU A 129 -3.84 5.01 -5.16
N ILE A 130 -3.30 4.85 -3.94
CA ILE A 130 -2.74 3.60 -3.42
C ILE A 130 -3.26 3.42 -1.99
N ASP A 131 -3.92 2.29 -1.71
CA ASP A 131 -4.28 1.93 -0.35
C ASP A 131 -3.03 1.48 0.42
N VAL A 132 -2.75 2.15 1.53
CA VAL A 132 -1.61 1.89 2.41
C VAL A 132 -2.03 1.56 3.84
N THR A 133 -3.28 1.19 4.04
CA THR A 133 -3.87 0.86 5.35
C THR A 133 -3.10 -0.22 6.09
N ASP A 134 -2.55 -1.20 5.36
CA ASP A 134 -1.73 -2.27 5.94
C ASP A 134 -0.51 -1.76 6.72
N PHE A 135 -0.06 -0.54 6.43
CA PHE A 135 1.07 0.11 7.09
C PHE A 135 0.64 1.14 8.17
N LYS A 136 -0.63 1.15 8.59
CA LYS A 136 -1.13 2.17 9.54
C LYS A 136 -0.34 2.22 10.85
N SER A 137 0.25 1.10 11.29
CA SER A 137 1.12 1.05 12.46
C SER A 137 2.47 1.78 12.29
N LEU A 138 2.88 2.06 11.05
CA LEU A 138 4.09 2.80 10.70
C LEU A 138 3.80 4.23 10.24
N LEU A 139 2.55 4.58 9.98
CA LEU A 139 2.12 5.86 9.42
C LEU A 139 1.48 6.78 10.48
N SER A 140 1.90 6.67 11.74
CA SER A 140 1.40 7.50 12.85
C SER A 140 2.54 8.18 13.62
N GLY A 141 2.29 9.38 14.16
CA GLY A 141 3.30 10.17 14.84
C GLY A 141 4.33 10.77 13.90
N GLU A 142 5.59 10.78 14.29
CA GLU A 142 6.72 11.17 13.42
C GLU A 142 7.07 10.01 12.49
N VAL A 143 7.02 10.27 11.18
CA VAL A 143 7.18 9.25 10.14
C VAL A 143 8.25 9.69 9.14
N ASP A 144 9.28 8.89 8.97
CA ASP A 144 10.25 9.08 7.91
C ASP A 144 9.73 8.47 6.61
N LEU A 145 9.61 9.30 5.58
CA LEU A 145 9.22 8.89 4.23
C LEU A 145 10.35 9.12 3.25
N ARG A 146 10.48 8.20 2.30
CA ARG A 146 11.38 8.30 1.15
C ARG A 146 10.55 8.25 -0.12
N ALA A 147 10.76 9.21 -1.02
CA ALA A 147 10.23 9.20 -2.37
C ALA A 147 11.37 9.07 -3.37
N ARG A 148 11.19 8.22 -4.41
CA ARG A 148 12.14 8.02 -5.48
C ARG A 148 11.45 8.01 -6.83
N ILE A 149 12.05 8.70 -7.81
CA ILE A 149 11.72 8.61 -9.23
C ILE A 149 13.02 8.33 -9.99
N GLU A 150 13.12 7.19 -10.66
CA GLU A 150 14.32 6.78 -11.40
C GLU A 150 14.42 7.45 -12.77
N THR A 151 14.29 8.75 -12.81
CA THR A 151 14.41 9.56 -14.03
C THR A 151 15.86 9.70 -14.47
N TRP A 152 16.09 9.75 -15.77
CA TRP A 152 17.41 9.93 -16.39
C TRP A 152 17.59 11.34 -16.94
N GLY A 153 16.55 12.17 -16.90
CA GLY A 153 16.55 13.53 -17.41
C GLY A 153 16.65 14.59 -16.31
N ALA A 154 17.19 15.74 -16.69
CA ALA A 154 17.29 16.90 -15.81
C ALA A 154 15.93 17.57 -15.53
N ASP A 155 14.91 17.29 -16.34
CA ASP A 155 13.56 17.85 -16.20
C ASP A 155 12.83 17.21 -15.02
N GLY A 156 12.73 15.89 -14.98
CA GLY A 156 12.09 15.12 -13.88
C GLY A 156 10.61 15.47 -13.70
N TRP A 157 10.14 15.42 -12.45
CA TRP A 157 8.79 15.81 -12.02
C TRP A 157 8.83 16.55 -10.69
N ASN A 158 7.82 17.38 -10.46
CA ASN A 158 7.51 17.92 -9.15
C ASN A 158 6.50 16.97 -8.49
N LEU A 159 6.88 16.38 -7.37
CA LEU A 159 6.11 15.38 -6.64
C LEU A 159 5.38 16.01 -5.46
N THR A 160 4.08 15.75 -5.37
CA THR A 160 3.29 16.03 -4.16
C THR A 160 2.61 14.73 -3.70
N ILE A 161 2.62 14.46 -2.39
CA ILE A 161 1.95 13.29 -1.82
C ILE A 161 1.01 13.72 -0.71
N ASN A 162 -0.24 13.28 -0.83
CA ASN A 162 -1.27 13.44 0.19
C ASN A 162 -1.65 12.08 0.76
N PHE A 163 -1.75 11.98 2.09
CA PHE A 163 -2.36 10.85 2.78
C PHE A 163 -3.73 11.26 3.28
N GLU A 164 -4.79 10.59 2.83
CA GLU A 164 -6.12 10.72 3.40
C GLU A 164 -6.32 9.62 4.44
N VAL A 165 -6.42 10.04 5.70
CA VAL A 165 -6.66 9.17 6.86
C VAL A 165 -8.13 9.27 7.20
N THR A 166 -8.87 8.17 7.03
CA THR A 166 -10.28 8.08 7.40
C THR A 166 -10.39 7.46 8.78
N THR A 167 -11.08 8.17 9.69
CA THR A 167 -11.38 7.66 11.01
C THR A 167 -12.65 6.81 11.00
N GLY A 168 -12.76 5.85 11.92
CA GLY A 168 -13.92 4.97 11.97
C GLY A 168 -13.74 3.82 12.94
N GLU A 169 -14.53 2.77 12.76
CA GLU A 169 -14.34 1.48 13.42
C GLU A 169 -13.62 0.55 12.43
N PRO A 170 -12.29 0.36 12.56
CA PRO A 170 -11.55 -0.56 11.70
C PRO A 170 -11.97 -1.99 11.99
N ASP A 171 -11.85 -2.86 10.98
CA ASP A 171 -12.10 -4.30 11.12
C ASP A 171 -11.26 -4.90 12.27
N TYR A 172 -10.02 -4.41 12.40
CA TYR A 172 -9.11 -4.75 13.50
C TYR A 172 -8.40 -3.52 14.04
N GLN A 173 -8.26 -3.46 15.37
CA GLN A 173 -7.60 -2.34 16.04
C GLN A 173 -6.09 -2.28 15.73
N TYR A 174 -5.42 -3.44 15.73
CA TYR A 174 -3.97 -3.54 15.67
C TYR A 174 -3.49 -4.24 14.40
N TYR A 175 -2.55 -3.61 13.73
CA TYR A 175 -1.87 -4.14 12.55
C TYR A 175 -0.37 -4.21 12.84
N ALA A 176 0.27 -5.27 12.34
CA ALA A 176 1.73 -5.37 12.32
C ALA A 176 2.20 -5.94 10.98
N VAL A 177 3.32 -5.45 10.50
CA VAL A 177 3.86 -5.79 9.18
C VAL A 177 5.34 -6.12 9.28
N SER A 178 5.77 -7.13 8.52
CA SER A 178 7.18 -7.49 8.33
C SER A 178 7.50 -7.68 6.85
N ASP A 179 8.72 -7.32 6.47
CA ASP A 179 9.26 -7.56 5.13
C ASP A 179 9.53 -9.04 4.90
N VAL A 180 9.08 -9.56 3.77
CA VAL A 180 9.37 -10.92 3.29
C VAL A 180 10.37 -10.86 2.14
N LEU A 181 10.06 -10.07 1.11
CA LEU A 181 10.93 -9.84 -0.05
C LEU A 181 11.08 -8.34 -0.30
N MET A 182 12.32 -7.88 -0.49
CA MET A 182 12.67 -6.48 -0.73
C MET A 182 13.56 -6.33 -1.96
N TYR A 183 13.07 -6.83 -3.12
CA TYR A 183 13.68 -6.66 -4.44
C TYR A 183 12.98 -5.54 -5.21
N ASP A 184 12.88 -4.38 -4.58
CA ASP A 184 11.99 -3.29 -4.95
C ASP A 184 12.72 -2.08 -5.55
N ALA A 185 13.97 -2.25 -5.99
CA ALA A 185 14.74 -1.19 -6.61
C ALA A 185 15.24 -1.58 -8.01
N TRP A 186 15.67 -0.56 -8.76
CA TRP A 186 16.25 -0.70 -10.08
C TRP A 186 17.50 -1.58 -10.09
N SER A 187 17.64 -2.37 -11.12
CA SER A 187 18.84 -3.04 -11.63
C SER A 187 19.67 -3.91 -10.67
N THR A 188 20.12 -3.42 -9.54
CA THR A 188 21.00 -4.18 -8.62
C THR A 188 20.25 -4.88 -7.50
N SER A 189 19.02 -4.49 -7.24
CA SER A 189 18.17 -5.00 -6.17
C SER A 189 16.92 -5.74 -6.67
N GLY A 190 16.64 -5.76 -7.98
CA GLY A 190 15.58 -6.54 -8.59
C GLY A 190 15.93 -8.03 -8.65
N VAL A 191 14.92 -8.89 -8.81
CA VAL A 191 15.11 -10.31 -9.09
C VAL A 191 15.51 -10.47 -10.57
N PRO A 192 16.71 -11.00 -10.89
CA PRO A 192 17.17 -11.09 -12.27
C PRO A 192 16.22 -11.91 -13.14
N TYR A 193 15.93 -11.42 -14.34
CA TYR A 193 15.18 -12.14 -15.38
C TYR A 193 16.12 -13.07 -16.14
N GLY A 194 16.74 -14.00 -15.42
CA GLY A 194 17.68 -14.96 -15.99
C GLY A 194 17.07 -16.34 -16.19
N VAL A 195 17.84 -17.25 -16.78
CA VAL A 195 17.46 -18.66 -16.92
C VAL A 195 17.34 -19.30 -15.55
N ASP A 196 18.31 -18.98 -14.69
CA ASP A 196 18.35 -19.46 -13.32
C ASP A 196 18.11 -18.29 -12.36
N HIS A 197 17.06 -18.38 -11.56
CA HIS A 197 16.88 -17.48 -10.42
C HIS A 197 17.94 -17.81 -9.38
N THR A 198 19.04 -17.09 -9.42
CA THR A 198 20.16 -17.28 -8.47
C THR A 198 19.84 -16.70 -7.09
N LYS A 199 18.71 -15.99 -6.97
CA LYS A 199 18.27 -15.42 -5.70
C LYS A 199 17.36 -16.40 -4.98
N ASP A 200 17.64 -16.64 -3.71
CA ASP A 200 16.79 -17.39 -2.83
C ASP A 200 15.54 -16.57 -2.50
N LEU A 201 14.36 -17.06 -2.90
CA LEU A 201 13.06 -16.45 -2.65
C LEU A 201 12.27 -17.20 -1.57
N THR A 202 12.89 -18.14 -0.89
CA THR A 202 12.30 -18.87 0.22
C THR A 202 12.53 -18.15 1.53
N LYS A 203 11.57 -18.22 2.42
CA LYS A 203 11.61 -17.69 3.79
C LYS A 203 10.80 -18.60 4.71
N THR A 204 11.14 -18.62 5.98
CA THR A 204 10.26 -19.16 7.02
C THR A 204 9.56 -18.00 7.72
N ILE A 205 8.24 -18.05 7.80
CA ILE A 205 7.40 -17.00 8.40
C ILE A 205 6.69 -17.55 9.64
N SER A 206 6.84 -16.88 10.78
CA SER A 206 6.17 -17.24 12.04
C SER A 206 5.14 -16.17 12.41
N ILE A 207 3.91 -16.59 12.64
CA ILE A 207 2.77 -15.71 12.91
C ILE A 207 2.49 -15.64 14.43
N PRO A 208 2.28 -14.45 15.01
CA PRO A 208 1.89 -14.29 16.41
C PRO A 208 0.61 -15.05 16.75
N ALA A 209 0.55 -15.57 17.98
CA ALA A 209 -0.56 -16.43 18.43
C ALA A 209 -1.92 -15.73 18.49
N ASN A 210 -1.94 -14.40 18.61
CA ASN A 210 -3.18 -13.61 18.68
C ASN A 210 -3.59 -12.99 17.35
N ALA A 211 -3.00 -13.40 16.22
CA ALA A 211 -3.42 -12.96 14.90
C ALA A 211 -4.86 -13.46 14.60
N LYS A 212 -5.69 -12.55 14.09
CA LYS A 212 -7.06 -12.82 13.65
C LYS A 212 -7.16 -12.88 12.13
N GLU A 213 -6.30 -12.17 11.46
CA GLU A 213 -6.13 -12.20 10.01
C GLU A 213 -4.64 -12.15 9.67
N THR A 214 -4.27 -12.87 8.63
CA THR A 214 -2.92 -12.83 8.03
C THR A 214 -3.06 -12.72 6.54
N SER A 215 -2.31 -11.81 5.94
CA SER A 215 -2.25 -11.64 4.49
C SER A 215 -0.82 -11.40 4.01
N LEU A 216 -0.61 -11.67 2.72
CA LEU A 216 0.59 -11.30 1.99
C LEU A 216 0.26 -10.14 1.05
N ARG A 217 1.03 -9.06 1.12
CA ARG A 217 0.91 -7.87 0.28
C ARG A 217 2.07 -7.82 -0.68
N THR A 218 1.83 -7.93 -1.98
CA THR A 218 2.86 -8.01 -3.00
C THR A 218 2.71 -6.94 -4.06
N ILE A 219 3.83 -6.31 -4.45
CA ILE A 219 3.93 -5.44 -5.62
C ILE A 219 5.01 -6.02 -6.53
N ILE A 220 4.66 -6.28 -7.81
CA ILE A 220 5.59 -6.82 -8.79
C ILE A 220 5.44 -6.11 -10.12
N SER A 221 6.57 -5.82 -10.79
CA SER A 221 6.64 -5.23 -12.12
C SER A 221 7.90 -5.67 -12.85
N GLY A 222 7.76 -6.04 -14.12
CA GLY A 222 8.86 -6.49 -14.98
C GLY A 222 9.53 -5.34 -15.71
N TRP A 223 10.85 -5.39 -15.84
CA TRP A 223 11.67 -4.30 -16.37
C TRP A 223 12.79 -4.81 -17.26
N GLY A 224 13.12 -3.99 -18.27
CA GLY A 224 14.21 -4.26 -19.18
C GLY A 224 13.81 -5.23 -20.31
N HIS A 225 14.77 -5.47 -21.20
CA HIS A 225 14.56 -6.16 -22.46
C HIS A 225 15.37 -7.43 -22.50
N ALA A 226 14.70 -8.59 -22.53
CA ALA A 226 15.29 -9.90 -22.59
C ALA A 226 14.62 -10.74 -23.69
N THR A 227 15.34 -11.76 -24.18
CA THR A 227 14.72 -12.81 -24.99
C THR A 227 13.93 -13.79 -24.10
N PRO A 228 12.91 -14.50 -24.63
CA PRO A 228 12.32 -14.34 -25.97
C PRO A 228 11.57 -13.01 -26.12
N THR A 229 10.87 -12.84 -27.22
CA THR A 229 9.90 -11.76 -27.43
C THR A 229 8.48 -12.28 -27.23
N ASP A 230 7.54 -11.36 -26.98
CA ASP A 230 6.11 -11.66 -27.01
C ASP A 230 5.61 -11.86 -28.45
N ALA A 231 4.31 -12.11 -28.62
CA ALA A 231 3.69 -12.33 -29.92
C ALA A 231 3.79 -11.13 -30.90
N ASP A 232 3.96 -9.93 -30.37
CA ASP A 232 4.13 -8.69 -31.14
C ASP A 232 5.60 -8.34 -31.38
N GLY A 233 6.53 -9.23 -31.02
CA GLY A 233 7.98 -9.05 -31.19
C GLY A 233 8.62 -8.12 -30.14
N ARG A 234 7.94 -7.84 -29.02
CA ARG A 234 8.46 -6.99 -27.95
C ARG A 234 9.25 -7.84 -26.94
N PRO A 235 10.39 -7.36 -26.43
CA PRO A 235 11.27 -8.16 -25.58
C PRO A 235 10.64 -8.45 -24.21
N CYS A 236 10.84 -9.68 -23.72
CA CYS A 236 10.35 -10.10 -22.40
C CYS A 236 11.05 -9.39 -21.25
N ALA A 237 10.59 -9.67 -20.08
CA ALA A 237 10.65 -9.00 -18.80
C ALA A 237 9.68 -7.81 -18.74
N GLU A 238 9.82 -6.81 -19.58
CA GLU A 238 8.87 -5.69 -19.64
C GLU A 238 7.52 -6.09 -20.27
N TRP A 239 7.54 -6.95 -21.33
CA TRP A 239 6.36 -7.14 -22.18
C TRP A 239 5.68 -8.51 -22.08
N CYS A 240 6.34 -9.52 -21.52
CA CYS A 240 5.76 -10.86 -21.42
C CYS A 240 4.97 -11.07 -20.14
N TYR A 241 3.77 -11.59 -20.28
CA TYR A 241 2.93 -11.96 -19.14
C TYR A 241 3.36 -13.34 -18.65
N ARG A 242 3.80 -13.39 -17.40
CA ARG A 242 4.24 -14.60 -16.71
C ARG A 242 3.32 -14.91 -15.55
N THR A 243 3.21 -16.19 -15.22
CA THR A 243 2.51 -16.66 -14.04
C THR A 243 3.51 -16.95 -12.94
N HIS A 244 3.24 -16.45 -11.77
CA HIS A 244 4.03 -16.69 -10.57
C HIS A 244 3.12 -17.27 -9.50
N ASP A 245 3.69 -18.09 -8.62
CA ASP A 245 2.96 -18.68 -7.51
C ASP A 245 3.59 -18.27 -6.18
N ILE A 246 2.75 -18.06 -5.18
CA ILE A 246 3.21 -18.10 -3.80
C ILE A 246 2.90 -19.50 -3.28
N LYS A 247 3.96 -20.24 -2.91
CA LYS A 247 3.84 -21.55 -2.28
C LYS A 247 3.98 -21.43 -0.78
N ILE A 248 3.17 -22.17 -0.07
CA ILE A 248 3.20 -22.30 1.39
C ILE A 248 3.37 -23.79 1.71
N ASP A 249 4.44 -24.12 2.45
CA ASP A 249 4.80 -25.51 2.77
C ASP A 249 4.90 -26.38 1.50
N GLY A 250 5.45 -25.81 0.42
CA GLY A 250 5.64 -26.47 -0.87
C GLY A 250 4.40 -26.57 -1.77
N ALA A 251 3.21 -26.16 -1.28
CA ALA A 251 1.98 -26.19 -2.08
C ALA A 251 1.60 -24.79 -2.58
N THR A 252 1.16 -24.66 -3.83
CA THR A 252 0.64 -23.38 -4.37
C THR A 252 -0.56 -22.93 -3.54
N ALA A 253 -0.38 -21.79 -2.86
CA ALA A 253 -1.45 -21.14 -2.09
C ALA A 253 -2.11 -20.02 -2.90
N PHE A 254 -1.32 -19.23 -3.64
CA PHE A 254 -1.82 -18.11 -4.43
C PHE A 254 -1.14 -18.07 -5.80
N ASN A 255 -1.94 -17.76 -6.83
CA ASN A 255 -1.46 -17.62 -8.20
C ASN A 255 -1.41 -16.15 -8.58
N HIS A 256 -0.26 -15.69 -9.08
CA HIS A 256 -0.03 -14.32 -9.53
C HIS A 256 0.27 -14.31 -11.03
N GLN A 257 -0.73 -14.06 -11.85
CA GLN A 257 -0.52 -13.83 -13.26
C GLN A 257 -0.29 -12.34 -13.53
N LEU A 258 0.76 -12.02 -14.29
CA LEU A 258 0.99 -10.68 -14.82
C LEU A 258 0.19 -10.54 -16.14
N SER A 259 -1.12 -10.35 -16.01
CA SER A 259 -2.01 -10.15 -17.14
C SER A 259 -2.10 -8.67 -17.55
N PRO A 260 -2.66 -8.38 -18.75
CA PRO A 260 -2.93 -7.00 -19.17
C PRO A 260 -3.74 -6.22 -18.15
N LEU A 261 -3.32 -4.96 -17.90
CA LEU A 261 -3.99 -4.04 -16.97
C LEU A 261 -4.95 -3.07 -17.67
N GLY A 262 -4.90 -3.00 -19.01
CA GLY A 262 -5.68 -2.08 -19.81
C GLY A 262 -5.04 -0.69 -19.94
N CYS A 263 -3.73 -0.64 -20.20
CA CYS A 263 -2.97 0.61 -20.33
C CYS A 263 -3.60 1.60 -21.29
N ALA A 264 -4.14 1.14 -22.43
CA ALA A 264 -4.83 1.99 -23.41
C ALA A 264 -6.08 2.69 -22.86
N THR A 265 -6.63 2.24 -21.74
CA THR A 265 -7.83 2.81 -21.11
C THR A 265 -7.52 3.63 -19.85
N ASN A 266 -6.24 3.75 -19.46
CA ASN A 266 -5.90 4.51 -18.27
C ASN A 266 -6.29 6.00 -18.43
N PRO A 267 -6.59 6.72 -17.33
CA PRO A 267 -7.07 8.09 -17.41
C PRO A 267 -6.01 9.08 -17.91
N VAL A 268 -4.71 8.80 -17.70
CA VAL A 268 -3.61 9.65 -18.19
C VAL A 268 -3.35 9.34 -19.66
N LYS A 269 -4.14 9.98 -20.53
CA LYS A 269 -4.09 9.81 -21.98
C LYS A 269 -3.15 10.82 -22.62
N ASN A 270 -2.89 10.63 -23.95
CA ASN A 270 -2.08 11.53 -24.76
C ASN A 270 -0.63 11.69 -24.26
N GLN A 271 -0.11 10.70 -23.59
CA GLN A 271 1.30 10.62 -23.24
C GLN A 271 2.16 10.63 -24.52
N ARG A 272 3.36 11.20 -24.44
CA ARG A 272 4.24 11.40 -25.63
C ARG A 272 4.95 10.14 -26.14
N GLY A 273 4.91 9.03 -25.38
CA GLY A 273 5.57 7.78 -25.70
C GLY A 273 4.63 6.62 -25.98
N ASN A 274 5.16 5.41 -25.96
CA ASN A 274 4.43 4.17 -26.22
C ASN A 274 3.68 3.67 -25.00
N TRP A 275 2.64 4.39 -24.57
CA TRP A 275 1.93 4.14 -23.30
C TRP A 275 0.77 3.13 -23.40
N GLN A 276 0.21 2.93 -24.60
CA GLN A 276 -1.01 2.13 -24.79
C GLN A 276 -0.84 0.61 -24.60
N PRO A 277 0.25 -0.03 -25.07
CA PRO A 277 0.43 -1.45 -24.86
C PRO A 277 0.65 -1.76 -23.37
N ASP A 278 0.06 -2.87 -22.94
CA ASP A 278 0.23 -3.38 -21.56
C ASP A 278 1.65 -3.93 -21.34
N ARG A 279 2.16 -3.77 -20.13
CA ARG A 279 3.44 -4.32 -19.68
C ARG A 279 3.23 -5.37 -18.58
N ALA A 280 4.30 -6.03 -18.21
CA ALA A 280 4.32 -7.04 -17.18
C ALA A 280 4.08 -6.43 -15.78
N GLY A 281 2.81 -6.29 -15.42
CA GLY A 281 2.35 -5.84 -14.12
C GLY A 281 2.28 -4.32 -13.93
N TRP A 282 2.41 -3.51 -14.99
CA TRP A 282 2.35 -2.06 -14.88
C TRP A 282 1.90 -1.35 -16.17
N CYS A 283 1.53 -0.08 -16.05
CA CYS A 283 1.26 0.82 -17.17
C CYS A 283 1.92 2.17 -16.93
N PRO A 284 2.40 2.86 -17.98
CA PRO A 284 2.86 4.25 -17.87
C PRO A 284 1.72 5.16 -17.37
N GLY A 285 2.02 6.01 -16.38
CA GLY A 285 1.03 6.93 -15.81
C GLY A 285 -0.03 6.24 -14.95
N MET A 286 0.36 5.20 -14.21
CA MET A 286 -0.53 4.50 -13.24
C MET A 286 0.23 4.07 -11.98
N ALA A 287 -0.52 3.88 -10.88
CA ALA A 287 -0.04 3.10 -9.77
C ALA A 287 0.12 1.62 -10.20
N VAL A 288 1.17 0.97 -9.71
CA VAL A 288 1.34 -0.47 -9.89
C VAL A 288 0.38 -1.21 -8.97
N PRO A 289 -0.39 -2.18 -9.47
CA PRO A 289 -1.35 -2.91 -8.66
C PRO A 289 -0.71 -3.58 -7.43
N VAL A 290 -1.37 -3.44 -6.30
CA VAL A 290 -1.05 -4.16 -5.08
C VAL A 290 -1.88 -5.43 -5.05
N ARG A 291 -1.24 -6.58 -4.85
CA ARG A 291 -1.88 -7.87 -4.65
C ARG A 291 -1.92 -8.19 -3.16
N VAL A 292 -3.14 -8.30 -2.61
CA VAL A 292 -3.34 -8.71 -1.22
C VAL A 292 -3.95 -10.11 -1.23
N ASN A 293 -3.23 -11.05 -0.67
CA ASN A 293 -3.62 -12.47 -0.56
C ASN A 293 -3.86 -12.81 0.91
N THR A 294 -5.11 -12.83 1.31
CA THR A 294 -5.52 -13.20 2.67
C THR A 294 -5.64 -14.71 2.79
N PHE A 295 -5.07 -15.28 3.85
CA PHE A 295 -5.23 -16.70 4.17
C PHE A 295 -6.66 -16.98 4.68
N ASP A 296 -7.25 -18.08 4.29
CA ASP A 296 -8.56 -18.52 4.79
C ASP A 296 -8.58 -18.67 6.32
N GLU A 297 -7.43 -19.10 6.88
CA GLU A 297 -7.19 -19.12 8.31
C GLU A 297 -5.93 -18.31 8.68
N PRO A 298 -5.93 -17.59 9.81
CA PRO A 298 -4.90 -16.60 10.15
C PRO A 298 -3.51 -17.19 10.44
N LYS A 299 -3.31 -18.52 10.40
CA LYS A 299 -2.05 -19.20 10.75
C LYS A 299 -1.50 -18.84 12.15
N ALA A 300 -2.36 -18.35 13.05
CA ALA A 300 -2.01 -17.86 14.37
C ALA A 300 -1.18 -18.87 15.19
N GLY A 301 -0.04 -18.45 15.72
CA GLY A 301 0.89 -19.28 16.51
C GLY A 301 1.62 -20.35 15.69
N LYS A 302 1.56 -20.30 14.35
CA LYS A 302 2.21 -21.28 13.46
C LYS A 302 3.35 -20.62 12.70
N SER A 303 4.31 -21.46 12.27
CA SER A 303 5.31 -21.14 11.26
C SER A 303 5.01 -21.93 10.00
N PHE A 304 5.39 -21.37 8.86
CA PHE A 304 5.30 -22.01 7.55
C PHE A 304 6.44 -21.59 6.64
N ASP A 305 6.75 -22.41 5.66
CA ASP A 305 7.70 -22.12 4.62
C ASP A 305 7.00 -21.35 3.49
N PHE A 306 7.57 -20.21 3.14
CA PHE A 306 7.13 -19.34 2.05
C PHE A 306 8.10 -19.45 0.87
N GLU A 307 7.58 -19.57 -0.35
CA GLU A 307 8.34 -19.45 -1.57
C GLU A 307 7.59 -18.57 -2.58
N TYR A 308 8.27 -17.56 -3.11
CA TYR A 308 7.79 -16.87 -4.31
C TYR A 308 8.39 -17.56 -5.52
N ASN A 309 7.58 -18.34 -6.22
CA ASN A 309 7.99 -19.22 -7.29
C ASN A 309 7.64 -18.58 -8.63
N TYR A 310 8.65 -18.13 -9.37
CA TYR A 310 8.46 -17.64 -10.73
C TYR A 310 8.26 -18.81 -11.71
N GLU A 311 7.44 -18.56 -12.76
CA GLU A 311 7.33 -19.47 -13.89
C GLU A 311 8.71 -19.72 -14.51
N ASP A 312 9.00 -20.96 -14.89
CA ASP A 312 10.23 -21.30 -15.56
C ASP A 312 10.28 -20.72 -16.98
N TRP A 313 11.39 -20.08 -17.32
CA TRP A 313 11.64 -19.60 -18.69
C TRP A 313 13.11 -19.69 -19.06
N THR A 314 13.39 -19.61 -20.36
CA THR A 314 14.74 -19.49 -20.92
C THR A 314 14.92 -18.08 -21.47
N SER A 315 16.01 -17.42 -21.10
CA SER A 315 16.28 -16.02 -21.45
C SER A 315 17.78 -15.78 -21.62
N ASP A 316 18.14 -14.67 -22.27
CA ASP A 316 19.51 -14.13 -22.28
C ASP A 316 19.77 -13.19 -21.08
N GLY A 317 18.80 -13.02 -20.21
CA GLY A 317 18.88 -12.12 -19.04
C GLY A 317 18.90 -10.63 -19.39
N GLY A 318 18.72 -10.25 -20.67
CA GLY A 318 18.72 -8.85 -21.12
C GLY A 318 20.10 -8.17 -21.10
N THR A 319 21.19 -8.93 -20.99
CA THR A 319 22.55 -8.39 -20.87
C THR A 319 23.09 -7.75 -22.14
N THR A 320 22.48 -8.05 -23.30
CA THR A 320 22.89 -7.56 -24.62
C THR A 320 22.57 -6.08 -24.86
N SER A 321 21.72 -5.46 -24.07
CA SER A 321 21.35 -4.03 -24.21
C SER A 321 22.28 -3.05 -23.50
N GLY A 322 23.38 -3.52 -22.92
CA GLY A 322 24.37 -2.66 -22.22
C GLY A 322 23.91 -2.14 -20.85
N ASN A 323 22.75 -2.56 -20.37
CA ASN A 323 22.18 -2.27 -19.06
C ASN A 323 22.38 -3.45 -18.10
N ASN A 324 22.08 -3.25 -16.83
CA ASN A 324 22.27 -4.24 -15.77
C ASN A 324 21.38 -5.51 -15.88
N GLY A 325 20.87 -5.81 -17.08
CA GLY A 325 19.99 -6.92 -17.32
C GLY A 325 18.51 -6.59 -17.13
N ALA A 326 17.66 -7.55 -17.49
CA ALA A 326 16.23 -7.50 -17.23
C ALA A 326 15.93 -8.09 -15.86
N PHE A 327 14.87 -7.62 -15.19
CA PHE A 327 14.56 -8.02 -13.81
C PHE A 327 13.08 -7.84 -13.48
N TYR A 328 12.64 -8.50 -12.40
CA TYR A 328 11.40 -8.15 -11.70
C TYR A 328 11.70 -7.33 -10.45
N ALA A 329 11.09 -6.15 -10.34
CA ALA A 329 11.04 -5.43 -9.08
C ALA A 329 9.90 -6.03 -8.25
N THR A 330 10.25 -6.66 -7.13
CA THR A 330 9.29 -7.40 -6.28
C THR A 330 9.46 -7.00 -4.83
N SER A 331 8.37 -6.57 -4.19
CA SER A 331 8.28 -6.44 -2.74
C SER A 331 7.13 -7.30 -2.22
N CYS A 332 7.34 -7.97 -1.10
CA CYS A 332 6.32 -8.76 -0.43
C CYS A 332 6.41 -8.52 1.08
N PHE A 333 5.26 -8.31 1.70
CA PHE A 333 5.12 -8.12 3.14
C PHE A 333 4.13 -9.12 3.69
N VAL A 334 4.37 -9.59 4.91
CA VAL A 334 3.36 -10.30 5.69
C VAL A 334 2.72 -9.32 6.67
N VAL A 335 1.39 -9.25 6.62
CA VAL A 335 0.55 -8.37 7.44
C VAL A 335 -0.29 -9.23 8.37
N VAL A 336 -0.30 -8.88 9.64
CA VAL A 336 -1.19 -9.52 10.64
C VAL A 336 -2.06 -8.48 11.30
N LYS A 337 -3.32 -8.87 11.59
CA LYS A 337 -4.32 -8.01 12.21
C LYS A 337 -4.90 -8.67 13.46
N SER A 338 -5.26 -7.87 14.47
CA SER A 338 -5.79 -8.36 15.74
C SER A 338 -6.65 -7.32 16.46
N ASP A 339 -7.53 -7.78 17.34
CA ASP A 339 -8.31 -6.93 18.27
C ASP A 339 -7.51 -6.51 19.50
N THR A 340 -6.35 -7.12 19.72
CA THR A 340 -5.44 -6.84 20.83
C THR A 340 -4.06 -6.49 20.32
N PRO A 341 -3.21 -5.76 21.10
CA PRO A 341 -1.85 -5.47 20.69
C PRO A 341 -1.13 -6.71 20.16
N ILE A 342 -0.54 -6.59 18.97
CA ILE A 342 0.07 -7.71 18.26
C ILE A 342 1.53 -7.43 17.94
N GLU A 343 2.38 -8.43 18.14
CA GLU A 343 3.77 -8.39 17.68
C GLU A 343 3.86 -8.62 16.17
N ARG A 344 4.99 -8.27 15.60
CA ARG A 344 5.25 -8.50 14.17
C ARG A 344 5.48 -9.98 13.88
N PRO A 345 5.08 -10.44 12.69
CA PRO A 345 5.56 -11.73 12.20
C PRO A 345 7.10 -11.77 12.18
N THR A 346 7.67 -12.92 12.49
CA THR A 346 9.11 -13.13 12.33
C THR A 346 9.36 -13.75 10.97
N VAL A 347 10.32 -13.20 10.22
CA VAL A 347 10.75 -13.70 8.91
C VAL A 347 12.23 -14.03 8.98
N THR A 348 12.58 -15.25 8.62
CA THR A 348 13.97 -15.76 8.60
C THR A 348 14.28 -16.44 7.27
N ASP A 349 15.60 -16.55 6.96
CA ASP A 349 16.11 -17.28 5.80
C ASP A 349 15.95 -18.79 5.96
#